data_ee5a19c9e583be793e675cf0c25a8b4d
#
_entry.id   ee5a19c9e583be793e675cf0c25a8b4d
#
_cell.length_a   1.000
_cell.length_b   1.000
_cell.length_c   1.000
_cell.angle_alpha   90.00
_cell.angle_beta   90.00
_cell.angle_gamma   90.00
#
_symmetry.space_group_name_H-M   'P 1'
#
loop_
_entity.id
_entity.type
_entity.pdbx_description
1 polymer ?
#
loop_
_entity_poly.entity_id
_entity_poly.type
_entity_poly.pdbx_seq_one_letter_code
_entity_poly.pdbx_strand_id
1 'polypeptide(L)'
;MHTYELPFYRWADGYHGGKRLATAKTRQVPDSCWPHDLKGRSRMHYHLASLEVGKASPGAIALLLDQDGYVCETPTANVIAVIDGQLVSPESAKILPGISLGYLWELAETVGLVTSQRALTVADLAAAEEVMLASTPFCLLPVSSIDGQSLNVPGPTFTRVIDDWSQQVGVDIAAQARRFADQPRRSP
;
A
#
# COMPACT_ATOMS: atom_id res chain seq x y z
N MET A 1 -16.46 20.73 13.08
CA MET A 1 -15.85 19.43 12.69
C MET A 1 -16.68 18.89 11.57
N HIS A 2 -16.08 18.56 10.44
CA HIS A 2 -16.78 17.94 9.29
C HIS A 2 -16.46 16.45 9.28
N THR A 3 -17.47 15.62 9.18
CA THR A 3 -17.35 14.18 9.00
C THR A 3 -17.94 13.80 7.64
N TYR A 4 -17.37 12.79 6.99
CA TYR A 4 -17.88 12.22 5.74
C TYR A 4 -17.69 10.71 5.75
N GLU A 5 -18.49 10.03 4.99
CA GLU A 5 -18.42 8.57 4.87
C GLU A 5 -17.13 8.14 4.16
N LEU A 6 -16.50 7.08 4.65
CA LEU A 6 -15.35 6.50 3.97
C LEU A 6 -15.77 5.95 2.60
N PRO A 7 -15.01 6.27 1.53
CA PRO A 7 -15.35 5.83 0.18
C PRO A 7 -14.93 4.38 -0.07
N PHE A 8 -15.55 3.41 0.63
CA PHE A 8 -15.21 1.98 0.55
C PHE A 8 -15.20 1.42 -0.87
N TYR A 9 -16.03 1.94 -1.77
CA TYR A 9 -16.08 1.57 -3.20
C TYR A 9 -14.73 1.75 -3.93
N ARG A 10 -13.80 2.53 -3.37
CA ARG A 10 -12.47 2.73 -3.99
C ARG A 10 -11.54 1.55 -3.79
N TRP A 11 -11.77 0.73 -2.78
CA TRP A 11 -10.85 -0.35 -2.44
C TRP A 11 -11.51 -1.70 -2.16
N ALA A 12 -12.82 -1.77 -2.02
CA ALA A 12 -13.53 -3.00 -1.67
C ALA A 12 -13.18 -4.18 -2.61
N ASP A 13 -13.17 -3.97 -3.91
CA ASP A 13 -12.81 -4.98 -4.91
C ASP A 13 -11.31 -5.35 -4.85
N GLY A 14 -10.51 -4.46 -4.30
CA GLY A 14 -9.06 -4.64 -4.19
C GLY A 14 -8.62 -5.80 -3.30
N TYR A 15 -9.44 -6.21 -2.33
CA TYR A 15 -9.11 -7.35 -1.46
C TYR A 15 -9.00 -8.68 -2.21
N HIS A 16 -9.69 -8.83 -3.33
CA HIS A 16 -9.65 -10.03 -4.18
C HIS A 16 -8.85 -9.82 -5.46
N GLY A 17 -9.11 -8.71 -6.16
CA GLY A 17 -8.51 -8.44 -7.45
C GLY A 17 -7.14 -7.78 -7.38
N GLY A 18 -6.74 -7.31 -6.21
CA GLY A 18 -5.50 -6.56 -6.02
C GLY A 18 -5.52 -5.16 -6.64
N LYS A 19 -4.46 -4.40 -6.38
CA LYS A 19 -4.23 -3.08 -7.00
C LYS A 19 -3.07 -3.17 -7.98
N ARG A 20 -3.17 -2.44 -9.09
CA ARG A 20 -2.07 -2.33 -10.06
C ARG A 20 -1.18 -1.16 -9.69
N LEU A 21 0.13 -1.36 -9.73
CA LEU A 21 1.12 -0.29 -9.55
C LEU A 21 1.79 0.02 -10.89
N ALA A 22 2.15 1.29 -11.07
CA ALA A 22 3.03 1.70 -12.16
C ALA A 22 4.06 2.70 -11.63
N THR A 23 5.31 2.49 -12.00
CA THR A 23 6.44 3.34 -11.59
C THR A 23 6.31 4.73 -12.19
N ALA A 24 6.28 5.74 -11.34
CA ALA A 24 6.28 7.13 -11.76
C ALA A 24 7.69 7.62 -12.12
N LYS A 25 7.81 8.52 -13.08
CA LYS A 25 9.05 9.27 -13.34
C LYS A 25 9.28 10.32 -12.25
N THR A 26 8.18 10.90 -11.76
CA THR A 26 8.21 11.82 -10.61
C THR A 26 8.74 11.07 -9.39
N ARG A 27 9.82 11.60 -8.80
CA ARG A 27 10.50 10.98 -7.65
C ARG A 27 9.94 11.46 -6.33
N GLN A 28 10.17 10.66 -5.29
CA GLN A 28 9.95 11.06 -3.90
C GLN A 28 10.82 12.29 -3.58
N VAL A 29 10.31 13.19 -2.78
CA VAL A 29 11.10 14.35 -2.30
C VAL A 29 12.23 13.81 -1.41
N PRO A 30 13.50 14.23 -1.61
CA PRO A 30 14.61 13.79 -0.75
C PRO A 30 14.40 14.18 0.72
N ASP A 31 14.87 13.36 1.63
CA ASP A 31 14.83 13.62 3.08
C ASP A 31 15.60 14.90 3.47
N SER A 32 16.62 15.26 2.71
CA SER A 32 17.35 16.53 2.84
C SER A 32 16.50 17.77 2.56
N CYS A 33 15.37 17.62 1.84
CA CYS A 33 14.44 18.69 1.53
C CYS A 33 13.16 18.63 2.40
N TRP A 34 12.75 17.41 2.76
CA TRP A 34 11.50 17.17 3.47
C TRP A 34 11.58 15.89 4.30
N PRO A 35 11.47 15.96 5.63
CA PRO A 35 11.48 14.76 6.47
C PRO A 35 10.32 13.82 6.11
N HIS A 36 10.61 12.55 5.86
CA HIS A 36 9.60 11.57 5.44
C HIS A 36 8.60 11.21 6.55
N ASP A 37 8.97 11.38 7.81
CA ASP A 37 8.09 11.19 8.96
C ASP A 37 7.04 12.30 9.11
N LEU A 38 7.23 13.43 8.41
CA LEU A 38 6.28 14.54 8.43
C LEU A 38 5.11 14.28 7.46
N LYS A 39 3.96 13.92 7.99
CA LYS A 39 2.72 13.79 7.22
C LYS A 39 2.14 15.17 6.87
N GLY A 40 2.83 15.89 5.99
CA GLY A 40 2.44 17.21 5.52
C GLY A 40 1.28 17.18 4.53
N ARG A 41 0.59 18.33 4.36
CA ARG A 41 -0.44 18.51 3.32
C ARG A 41 0.12 18.94 1.97
N SER A 42 1.38 19.35 1.90
CA SER A 42 2.09 19.68 0.65
C SER A 42 2.43 18.39 -0.10
N ARG A 43 1.49 17.90 -0.90
CA ARG A 43 1.54 16.58 -1.55
C ARG A 43 1.70 16.70 -3.07
N MET A 44 2.37 17.76 -3.54
CA MET A 44 2.46 18.05 -4.97
C MET A 44 3.14 16.94 -5.77
N HIS A 45 4.24 16.38 -5.27
CA HIS A 45 4.95 15.27 -5.92
C HIS A 45 4.06 14.03 -6.06
N TYR A 46 3.27 13.67 -5.04
CA TYR A 46 2.31 12.57 -5.12
C TYR A 46 1.19 12.86 -6.13
N HIS A 47 0.73 14.12 -6.20
CA HIS A 47 -0.27 14.52 -7.18
C HIS A 47 0.27 14.42 -8.61
N LEU A 48 1.48 14.92 -8.85
CA LEU A 48 2.13 14.84 -10.16
C LEU A 48 2.37 13.38 -10.58
N ALA A 49 2.88 12.53 -9.68
CA ALA A 49 3.05 11.11 -9.93
C ALA A 49 1.71 10.42 -10.28
N SER A 50 0.64 10.75 -9.54
CA SER A 50 -0.70 10.21 -9.79
C SER A 50 -1.26 10.66 -11.15
N LEU A 51 -1.05 11.91 -11.56
CA LEU A 51 -1.47 12.41 -12.87
C LEU A 51 -0.68 11.74 -14.00
N GLU A 52 0.62 11.59 -13.83
CA GLU A 52 1.51 10.95 -14.79
C GLU A 52 1.08 9.49 -15.03
N VAL A 53 0.98 8.71 -13.95
CA VAL A 53 0.59 7.30 -14.02
C VAL A 53 -0.85 7.15 -14.50
N GLY A 54 -1.78 8.01 -14.05
CA GLY A 54 -3.17 7.97 -14.49
C GLY A 54 -3.34 8.17 -16.00
N LYS A 55 -2.44 8.93 -16.65
CA LYS A 55 -2.43 9.10 -18.12
C LYS A 55 -1.81 7.91 -18.83
N ALA A 56 -0.70 7.37 -18.31
CA ALA A 56 0.05 6.29 -18.96
C ALA A 56 -0.56 4.90 -18.72
N SER A 57 -1.11 4.68 -17.54
CA SER A 57 -1.65 3.40 -17.07
C SER A 57 -2.96 3.61 -16.30
N PRO A 58 -4.09 3.89 -16.97
CA PRO A 58 -5.35 4.21 -16.31
C PRO A 58 -5.76 3.17 -15.28
N GLY A 59 -6.07 3.62 -14.06
CA GLY A 59 -6.46 2.77 -12.93
C GLY A 59 -5.29 2.14 -12.15
N ALA A 60 -4.03 2.38 -12.54
CA ALA A 60 -2.87 2.03 -11.71
C ALA A 60 -2.59 3.11 -10.64
N ILE A 61 -2.01 2.70 -9.53
CA ILE A 61 -1.52 3.57 -8.47
C ILE A 61 -0.05 3.87 -8.74
N ALA A 62 0.37 5.12 -8.58
CA ALA A 62 1.76 5.50 -8.77
C ALA A 62 2.66 4.88 -7.70
N LEU A 63 3.75 4.25 -8.13
CA LEU A 63 4.84 3.80 -7.29
C LEU A 63 5.96 4.83 -7.38
N LEU A 64 6.34 5.44 -6.26
CA LEU A 64 7.41 6.43 -6.22
C LEU A 64 8.73 5.77 -5.83
N LEU A 65 9.78 6.20 -6.51
CA LEU A 65 11.16 5.83 -6.21
C LEU A 65 11.90 7.05 -5.66
N ASP A 66 12.95 6.81 -4.90
CA ASP A 66 13.87 7.87 -4.48
C ASP A 66 14.80 8.32 -5.63
N GLN A 67 15.77 9.20 -5.32
CA GLN A 67 16.70 9.75 -6.29
C GLN A 67 17.64 8.69 -6.86
N ASP A 68 17.93 7.64 -6.10
CA ASP A 68 18.82 6.54 -6.46
C ASP A 68 18.10 5.39 -7.18
N GLY A 69 16.76 5.47 -7.29
CA GLY A 69 15.94 4.48 -7.99
C GLY A 69 15.38 3.37 -7.10
N TYR A 70 15.51 3.48 -5.79
CA TYR A 70 14.91 2.54 -4.84
C TYR A 70 13.45 2.89 -4.55
N VAL A 71 12.67 1.87 -4.30
CA VAL A 71 11.26 1.98 -3.95
C VAL A 71 11.07 2.74 -2.65
N CYS A 72 10.15 3.69 -2.67
CA CYS A 72 9.65 4.36 -1.47
C CYS A 72 8.24 3.87 -1.15
N GLU A 73 7.25 4.56 -1.62
CA GLU A 73 5.85 4.32 -1.28
C GLU A 73 4.91 4.74 -2.42
N THR A 74 3.63 4.56 -2.23
CA THR A 74 2.60 5.14 -3.09
C THR A 74 2.10 6.46 -2.50
N PRO A 75 1.32 7.27 -3.22
CA PRO A 75 0.76 8.51 -2.69
C PRO A 75 -0.07 8.34 -1.41
N THR A 76 -0.59 7.16 -1.13
CA THR A 76 -1.51 6.95 0.00
C THR A 76 -1.22 5.70 0.84
N ALA A 77 -0.21 4.92 0.51
CA ALA A 77 0.08 3.66 1.21
C ALA A 77 1.58 3.33 1.19
N ASN A 78 2.05 2.69 2.25
CA ASN A 78 3.34 2.03 2.27
C ASN A 78 3.30 0.75 1.42
N VAL A 79 4.45 0.34 0.89
CA VAL A 79 4.62 -0.87 0.09
C VAL A 79 5.36 -1.91 0.92
N ILE A 80 4.86 -3.15 0.88
CA ILE A 80 5.45 -4.31 1.56
C ILE A 80 5.56 -5.44 0.55
N ALA A 81 6.70 -6.10 0.48
CA ALA A 81 6.93 -7.31 -0.31
C ALA A 81 7.04 -8.55 0.59
N VAL A 82 6.64 -9.70 0.09
CA VAL A 82 6.98 -11.00 0.67
C VAL A 82 8.16 -11.55 -0.11
N ILE A 83 9.29 -11.70 0.54
CA ILE A 83 10.54 -12.19 -0.05
C ILE A 83 11.13 -13.22 0.89
N ASP A 84 11.38 -14.43 0.40
CA ASP A 84 11.85 -15.58 1.19
C ASP A 84 10.98 -15.82 2.45
N GLY A 85 9.65 -15.66 2.28
CA GLY A 85 8.66 -15.80 3.37
C GLY A 85 8.69 -14.69 4.41
N GLN A 86 9.44 -13.62 4.22
CA GLN A 86 9.53 -12.47 5.13
C GLN A 86 8.75 -11.27 4.60
N LEU A 87 8.17 -10.48 5.51
CA LEU A 87 7.60 -9.18 5.18
C LEU A 87 8.72 -8.13 5.12
N VAL A 88 8.96 -7.58 3.94
CA VAL A 88 10.03 -6.64 3.67
C VAL A 88 9.45 -5.29 3.23
N SER A 89 9.79 -4.20 3.90
CA SER A 89 9.47 -2.85 3.44
C SER A 89 10.72 -2.09 3.00
N PRO A 90 10.56 -0.99 2.24
CA PRO A 90 11.62 -0.03 2.07
C PRO A 90 12.13 0.49 3.43
N GLU A 91 13.35 1.03 3.42
CA GLU A 91 13.99 1.60 4.61
C GLU A 91 13.11 2.69 5.26
N SER A 92 12.99 2.67 6.59
CA SER A 92 12.14 3.61 7.34
C SER A 92 12.47 5.07 7.09
N ALA A 93 13.73 5.39 6.81
CA ALA A 93 14.19 6.74 6.47
C ALA A 93 13.65 7.24 5.12
N LYS A 94 13.10 6.38 4.28
CA LYS A 94 12.66 6.67 2.90
C LYS A 94 11.13 6.74 2.74
N ILE A 95 10.39 6.41 3.79
CA ILE A 95 8.93 6.27 3.76
C ILE A 95 8.28 6.97 4.95
N LEU A 96 6.99 7.27 4.83
CA LEU A 96 6.21 7.67 5.99
C LEU A 96 6.09 6.48 6.97
N PRO A 97 6.33 6.67 8.28
CA PRO A 97 6.04 5.66 9.31
C PRO A 97 4.52 5.53 9.47
N GLY A 98 3.90 4.78 8.56
CA GLY A 98 2.44 4.62 8.50
C GLY A 98 1.91 3.84 9.70
N ILE A 99 0.77 4.27 10.26
CA ILE A 99 0.12 3.58 11.40
C ILE A 99 -0.20 2.13 11.04
N SER A 100 -0.73 1.88 9.84
CA SER A 100 -1.04 0.52 9.39
C SER A 100 0.21 -0.32 9.15
N LEU A 101 1.32 0.28 8.74
CA LEU A 101 2.59 -0.43 8.63
C LEU A 101 3.12 -0.82 10.02
N GLY A 102 3.06 0.10 10.99
CA GLY A 102 3.45 -0.19 12.38
C GLY A 102 2.63 -1.34 12.98
N TYR A 103 1.31 -1.27 12.83
CA TYR A 103 0.43 -2.34 13.30
C TYR A 103 0.68 -3.68 12.58
N LEU A 104 0.99 -3.64 11.29
CA LEU A 104 1.37 -4.85 10.55
C LEU A 104 2.63 -5.50 11.13
N TRP A 105 3.61 -4.72 11.59
CA TRP A 105 4.81 -5.24 12.25
C TRP A 105 4.49 -5.89 13.59
N GLU A 106 3.65 -5.26 14.40
CA GLU A 106 3.18 -5.84 15.68
C GLU A 106 2.41 -7.15 15.44
N LEU A 107 1.51 -7.16 14.46
CA LEU A 107 0.76 -8.36 14.09
C LEU A 107 1.67 -9.46 13.57
N ALA A 108 2.64 -9.15 12.70
CA ALA A 108 3.60 -10.11 12.16
C ALA A 108 4.38 -10.83 13.27
N GLU A 109 4.80 -10.10 14.30
CA GLU A 109 5.45 -10.66 15.47
C GLU A 109 4.55 -11.69 16.18
N THR A 110 3.27 -11.36 16.37
CA THR A 110 2.32 -12.27 17.07
C THR A 110 2.04 -13.55 16.29
N VAL A 111 2.10 -13.51 14.95
CA VAL A 111 1.83 -14.68 14.08
C VAL A 111 3.12 -15.37 13.60
N GLY A 112 4.28 -14.95 14.12
CA GLY A 112 5.57 -15.56 13.82
C GLY A 112 6.09 -15.30 12.41
N LEU A 113 5.72 -14.18 11.78
CA LEU A 113 6.28 -13.72 10.52
C LEU A 113 7.50 -12.84 10.77
N VAL A 114 8.58 -13.10 10.07
CA VAL A 114 9.79 -12.29 10.13
C VAL A 114 9.57 -11.00 9.34
N THR A 115 10.01 -9.88 9.90
CA THR A 115 9.94 -8.57 9.25
C THR A 115 11.34 -7.99 9.05
N SER A 116 11.54 -7.28 7.97
CA SER A 116 12.79 -6.55 7.71
C SER A 116 12.56 -5.27 6.90
N GLN A 117 13.56 -4.38 6.95
CA GLN A 117 13.56 -3.16 6.18
C GLN A 117 14.88 -3.05 5.41
N ARG A 118 14.81 -2.82 4.11
CA ARG A 118 16.00 -2.64 3.26
C ARG A 118 15.66 -1.84 2.00
N ALA A 119 16.68 -1.40 1.30
CA ALA A 119 16.50 -0.87 -0.05
C ALA A 119 15.87 -1.94 -0.94
N LEU A 120 14.80 -1.58 -1.65
CA LEU A 120 14.08 -2.43 -2.60
C LEU A 120 14.10 -1.78 -3.97
N THR A 121 14.35 -2.56 -4.99
CA THR A 121 14.20 -2.15 -6.39
C THR A 121 12.82 -2.56 -6.93
N VAL A 122 12.41 -2.01 -8.07
CA VAL A 122 11.20 -2.47 -8.78
C VAL A 122 11.35 -3.95 -9.20
N ALA A 123 12.58 -4.37 -9.51
CA ALA A 123 12.86 -5.78 -9.85
C ALA A 123 12.66 -6.71 -8.64
N ASP A 124 13.05 -6.29 -7.42
CA ASP A 124 12.76 -7.04 -6.20
C ASP A 124 11.27 -7.22 -6.00
N LEU A 125 10.48 -6.15 -6.18
CA LEU A 125 9.02 -6.23 -6.06
C LEU A 125 8.40 -7.14 -7.13
N ALA A 126 8.90 -7.08 -8.36
CA ALA A 126 8.39 -7.90 -9.47
C ALA A 126 8.74 -9.39 -9.30
N ALA A 127 9.82 -9.70 -8.58
CA ALA A 127 10.24 -11.07 -8.25
C ALA A 127 9.70 -11.57 -6.90
N ALA A 128 9.05 -10.70 -6.11
CA ALA A 128 8.50 -11.06 -4.80
C ALA A 128 7.37 -12.09 -4.92
N GLU A 129 7.20 -12.91 -3.90
CA GLU A 129 6.10 -13.87 -3.79
C GLU A 129 4.75 -13.16 -3.77
N GLU A 130 4.68 -12.05 -3.03
CA GLU A 130 3.51 -11.18 -2.92
C GLU A 130 3.96 -9.73 -2.70
N VAL A 131 3.14 -8.78 -3.13
CA VAL A 131 3.30 -7.35 -2.78
C VAL A 131 1.99 -6.82 -2.24
N MET A 132 2.08 -6.00 -1.21
CA MET A 132 0.94 -5.45 -0.48
C MET A 132 1.08 -3.95 -0.25
N LEU A 133 -0.04 -3.29 -0.05
CA LEU A 133 -0.16 -1.89 0.31
C LEU A 133 -0.77 -1.76 1.71
N ALA A 134 -0.11 -1.04 2.62
CA ALA A 134 -0.65 -0.75 3.95
C ALA A 134 -1.10 0.71 4.07
N SER A 135 -2.34 0.93 4.50
CA SER A 135 -2.90 2.28 4.71
C SER A 135 -4.11 2.25 5.64
N THR A 136 -4.28 3.31 6.41
CA THR A 136 -5.36 3.43 7.42
C THR A 136 -6.77 3.15 6.86
N PRO A 137 -7.17 3.61 5.65
CA PRO A 137 -8.53 3.40 5.16
C PRO A 137 -8.89 1.94 4.86
N PHE A 138 -7.90 1.11 4.51
CA PHE A 138 -8.14 -0.27 4.05
C PHE A 138 -7.26 -1.32 4.75
N CYS A 139 -6.51 -0.92 5.79
CA CYS A 139 -5.55 -1.77 6.49
C CYS A 139 -4.48 -2.33 5.55
N LEU A 140 -4.81 -3.35 4.77
CA LEU A 140 -3.92 -4.02 3.83
C LEU A 140 -4.66 -4.32 2.52
N LEU A 141 -4.00 -4.15 1.37
CA LEU A 141 -4.50 -4.58 0.05
C LEU A 141 -3.39 -5.28 -0.73
N PRO A 142 -3.68 -6.36 -1.47
CA PRO A 142 -2.70 -7.01 -2.31
C PRO A 142 -2.46 -6.20 -3.60
N VAL A 143 -1.29 -6.39 -4.22
CA VAL A 143 -0.92 -5.82 -5.51
C VAL A 143 -0.95 -6.91 -6.57
N SER A 144 -1.71 -6.67 -7.66
CA SER A 144 -1.90 -7.64 -8.73
C SER A 144 -0.91 -7.50 -9.90
N SER A 145 -0.29 -6.32 -10.04
CA SER A 145 0.76 -6.13 -11.04
C SER A 145 1.62 -4.90 -10.77
N ILE A 146 2.85 -4.92 -11.27
CA ILE A 146 3.77 -3.79 -11.24
C ILE A 146 4.31 -3.61 -12.66
N ASP A 147 4.13 -2.41 -13.24
CA ASP A 147 4.54 -2.05 -14.61
C ASP A 147 4.08 -3.07 -15.68
N GLY A 148 2.88 -3.65 -15.47
CA GLY A 148 2.30 -4.66 -16.35
C GLY A 148 2.72 -6.09 -16.06
N GLN A 149 3.71 -6.34 -15.21
CA GLN A 149 4.08 -7.67 -14.77
C GLN A 149 3.11 -8.15 -13.68
N SER A 150 2.42 -9.26 -13.92
CA SER A 150 1.43 -9.82 -12.99
C SER A 150 2.07 -10.47 -11.78
N LEU A 151 1.41 -10.32 -10.63
CA LEU A 151 1.72 -10.98 -9.36
C LEU A 151 0.57 -11.91 -8.97
N ASN A 152 0.86 -12.88 -8.11
CA ASN A 152 -0.16 -13.78 -7.58
C ASN A 152 -1.07 -13.05 -6.57
N VAL A 153 -2.39 -13.07 -6.79
CA VAL A 153 -3.38 -12.38 -5.93
C VAL A 153 -4.68 -13.15 -5.77
N PRO A 154 -5.25 -13.15 -4.56
CA PRO A 154 -4.56 -12.86 -3.32
C PRO A 154 -3.56 -13.97 -3.00
N GLY A 155 -2.41 -13.62 -2.44
CA GLY A 155 -1.44 -14.59 -2.00
C GLY A 155 -1.75 -15.16 -0.61
N PRO A 156 -1.09 -16.27 -0.20
CA PRO A 156 -1.35 -16.92 1.08
C PRO A 156 -0.94 -16.06 2.29
N THR A 157 0.16 -15.30 2.18
CA THR A 157 0.62 -14.42 3.26
C THR A 157 -0.36 -13.27 3.47
N PHE A 158 -0.81 -12.62 2.38
CA PHE A 158 -1.84 -11.59 2.46
C PHE A 158 -3.10 -12.13 3.12
N THR A 159 -3.59 -13.29 2.67
CA THR A 159 -4.83 -13.89 3.20
C THR A 159 -4.70 -14.15 4.69
N ARG A 160 -3.61 -14.78 5.11
CA ARG A 160 -3.34 -15.04 6.53
C ARG A 160 -3.33 -13.74 7.34
N VAL A 161 -2.57 -12.76 6.92
CA VAL A 161 -2.39 -11.50 7.66
C VAL A 161 -3.69 -10.71 7.77
N ILE A 162 -4.50 -10.62 6.69
CA ILE A 162 -5.76 -9.87 6.75
C ILE A 162 -6.81 -10.57 7.61
N ASP A 163 -6.79 -11.91 7.65
CA ASP A 163 -7.66 -12.71 8.52
C ASP A 163 -7.27 -12.53 9.99
N ASP A 164 -5.97 -12.63 10.32
CA ASP A 164 -5.46 -12.39 11.68
C ASP A 164 -5.75 -10.95 12.13
N TRP A 165 -5.56 -9.97 11.24
CA TRP A 165 -5.91 -8.57 11.51
C TRP A 165 -7.40 -8.42 11.81
N SER A 166 -8.26 -9.02 10.98
CA SER A 166 -9.72 -9.01 11.17
C SER A 166 -10.14 -9.62 12.50
N GLN A 167 -9.50 -10.72 12.91
CA GLN A 167 -9.73 -11.35 14.21
C GLN A 167 -9.34 -10.44 15.37
N GLN A 168 -8.17 -9.79 15.30
CA GLN A 168 -7.67 -8.89 16.34
C GLN A 168 -8.59 -7.68 16.57
N VAL A 169 -9.16 -7.12 15.49
CA VAL A 169 -10.06 -5.96 15.59
C VAL A 169 -11.53 -6.35 15.73
N GLY A 170 -11.87 -7.64 15.67
CA GLY A 170 -13.23 -8.14 15.80
C GLY A 170 -14.16 -7.79 14.64
N VAL A 171 -13.60 -7.51 13.45
CA VAL A 171 -14.34 -7.13 12.24
C VAL A 171 -13.71 -7.79 11.02
N ASP A 172 -14.50 -8.50 10.23
CA ASP A 172 -14.07 -8.92 8.89
C ASP A 172 -13.90 -7.68 8.00
N ILE A 173 -12.64 -7.27 7.83
CA ILE A 173 -12.26 -6.02 7.16
C ILE A 173 -12.70 -6.02 5.69
N ALA A 174 -12.49 -7.12 4.98
CA ALA A 174 -12.83 -7.24 3.57
C ALA A 174 -14.35 -7.30 3.33
N ALA A 175 -15.08 -8.07 4.16
CA ALA A 175 -16.53 -8.13 4.09
C ALA A 175 -17.18 -6.80 4.48
N GLN A 176 -16.64 -6.11 5.50
CA GLN A 176 -17.10 -4.78 5.89
C GLN A 176 -16.96 -3.80 4.72
N ALA A 177 -15.80 -3.77 4.07
CA ALA A 177 -15.56 -2.87 2.95
C ALA A 177 -16.53 -3.11 1.80
N ARG A 178 -16.83 -4.38 1.44
CA ARG A 178 -17.81 -4.72 0.41
C ARG A 178 -19.21 -4.27 0.81
N ARG A 179 -19.65 -4.60 2.03
CA ARG A 179 -20.98 -4.22 2.53
C ARG A 179 -21.23 -2.72 2.45
N PHE A 180 -20.23 -1.90 2.75
CA PHE A 180 -20.36 -0.45 2.69
C PHE A 180 -20.17 0.12 1.28
N ALA A 181 -19.42 -0.56 0.40
CA ALA A 181 -19.29 -0.16 -1.00
C ALA A 181 -20.60 -0.29 -1.78
N ASP A 182 -21.42 -1.28 -1.43
CA ASP A 182 -22.72 -1.57 -2.07
C ASP A 182 -23.86 -0.67 -1.57
N GLN A 183 -23.64 0.13 -0.52
CA GLN A 183 -24.67 1.04 -0.01
C GLN A 183 -24.87 2.23 -0.94
N PRO A 184 -26.14 2.69 -1.13
CA PRO A 184 -26.41 3.89 -1.90
C PRO A 184 -25.68 5.08 -1.28
N ARG A 185 -24.92 5.81 -2.12
CA ARG A 185 -24.20 7.00 -1.67
C ARG A 185 -25.21 8.03 -1.16
N ARG A 186 -25.07 8.46 0.08
CA ARG A 186 -25.81 9.62 0.56
C ARG A 186 -25.29 10.83 -0.19
N SER A 187 -26.17 11.54 -0.87
CA SER A 187 -25.82 12.82 -1.48
C SER A 187 -25.32 13.79 -0.39
N PRO A 188 -24.25 14.56 -0.66
CA PRO A 188 -23.74 15.56 0.29
C PRO A 188 -24.76 16.64 0.61
#